data_fe262288aad56813d5628e2c2bf7e85d
#
_entry.id   fe262288aad56813d5628e2c2bf7e85d
#
_cell.length_a   1.000
_cell.length_b   1.000
_cell.length_c   1.000
_cell.angle_alpha   90.00
_cell.angle_beta   90.00
_cell.angle_gamma   90.00
#
_symmetry.space_group_name_H-M   'P 1'
#
loop_
_entity.id
_entity.type
_entity.pdbx_description
1 polymer ?
#
loop_
_entity_poly.entity_id
_entity_poly.type
_entity_poly.pdbx_seq_one_letter_code
_entity_poly.pdbx_strand_id
1 'polypeptide(L)'
;MPARHRSRQRALQVLFSCDLRKQPVDEAIAAFYKTLDSEDEDPSPGQPDEFMEALVRGATEQAEAIDQRITAKSDHWRLDRMAAVDRNILRLAVYEMKDVGTPPPVVIDEALELARQFSTDESVAFINGVLDAVRRDGA
;
A
#
# COMPACT_ATOMS: atom_id res chain seq x y z
N MET A 1 2.32 19.42 6.29
CA MET A 1 2.14 18.22 5.49
C MET A 1 2.63 16.99 6.22
N PRO A 2 1.90 15.89 6.21
CA PRO A 2 2.42 14.66 6.80
C PRO A 2 3.64 14.16 6.04
N ALA A 3 4.55 13.52 6.76
CA ALA A 3 5.68 12.85 6.13
C ALA A 3 5.18 11.73 5.20
N ARG A 4 5.89 11.47 4.12
CA ARG A 4 5.49 10.43 3.17
C ARG A 4 5.40 9.05 3.81
N HIS A 5 6.26 8.77 4.78
CA HIS A 5 6.18 7.52 5.53
C HIS A 5 4.81 7.36 6.21
N ARG A 6 4.33 8.41 6.86
CA ARG A 6 3.01 8.39 7.48
C ARG A 6 1.89 8.26 6.44
N SER A 7 2.03 8.94 5.31
CA SER A 7 1.07 8.83 4.21
C SER A 7 0.97 7.39 3.71
N ARG A 8 2.09 6.69 3.63
CA ARG A 8 2.09 5.28 3.22
C ARG A 8 1.41 4.38 4.24
N GLN A 9 1.62 4.64 5.53
CA GLN A 9 0.93 3.90 6.60
C GLN A 9 -0.58 4.10 6.49
N ARG A 10 -1.01 5.33 6.27
CA ARG A 10 -2.42 5.68 6.10
C ARG A 10 -3.01 5.04 4.85
N ALA A 11 -2.26 5.07 3.76
CA ALA A 11 -2.72 4.45 2.50
C ALA A 11 -2.93 2.94 2.67
N LEU A 12 -2.03 2.27 3.37
CA LEU A 12 -2.18 0.85 3.67
C LEU A 12 -3.46 0.58 4.46
N GLN A 13 -3.72 1.40 5.47
CA GLN A 13 -4.90 1.26 6.30
C GLN A 13 -6.19 1.42 5.48
N VAL A 14 -6.23 2.43 4.62
CA VAL A 14 -7.39 2.67 3.77
C VAL A 14 -7.59 1.52 2.77
N LEU A 15 -6.53 1.08 2.11
CA LEU A 15 -6.62 -0.04 1.16
C LEU A 15 -7.06 -1.33 1.83
N PHE A 16 -6.56 -1.59 3.02
CA PHE A 16 -6.95 -2.75 3.81
C PHE A 16 -8.47 -2.72 4.07
N SER A 17 -8.99 -1.57 4.44
CA SER A 17 -10.41 -1.38 4.66
C SER A 17 -11.23 -1.61 3.39
N CYS A 18 -10.77 -1.07 2.26
CA CYS A 18 -11.42 -1.28 0.97
C CYS A 18 -11.49 -2.75 0.60
N ASP A 19 -10.38 -3.45 0.81
CA ASP A 19 -10.27 -4.86 0.45
C ASP A 19 -11.17 -5.75 1.30
N LEU A 20 -11.14 -5.57 2.61
CA LEU A 20 -11.93 -6.40 3.53
C LEU A 20 -13.43 -6.10 3.47
N ARG A 21 -13.80 -4.83 3.38
CA ARG A 21 -15.20 -4.41 3.44
C ARG A 21 -15.84 -4.24 2.07
N LYS A 22 -15.06 -4.41 0.99
CA LYS A 22 -15.51 -4.15 -0.37
C LYS A 22 -16.10 -2.73 -0.49
N GLN A 23 -15.47 -1.79 0.16
CA GLN A 23 -15.93 -0.42 0.30
C GLN A 23 -15.41 0.43 -0.85
N PRO A 24 -16.22 1.33 -1.42
CA PRO A 24 -15.73 2.27 -2.42
C PRO A 24 -14.64 3.17 -1.84
N VAL A 25 -13.68 3.55 -2.68
CA VAL A 25 -12.51 4.34 -2.27
C VAL A 25 -12.91 5.65 -1.59
N ASP A 26 -13.83 6.39 -2.18
CA ASP A 26 -14.26 7.68 -1.61
C ASP A 26 -14.84 7.53 -0.20
N GLU A 27 -15.62 6.49 -0.01
CA GLU A 27 -16.21 6.18 1.30
C GLU A 27 -15.14 5.82 2.31
N ALA A 28 -14.18 5.00 1.90
CA ALA A 28 -13.10 4.58 2.78
C ALA A 28 -12.21 5.75 3.19
N ILE A 29 -11.90 6.65 2.27
CA ILE A 29 -11.11 7.84 2.55
C ILE A 29 -11.87 8.75 3.53
N ALA A 30 -13.14 8.98 3.28
CA ALA A 30 -13.96 9.82 4.17
C ALA A 30 -14.04 9.25 5.57
N ALA A 31 -14.24 7.95 5.68
CA ALA A 31 -14.30 7.27 6.98
C ALA A 31 -12.96 7.37 7.72
N PHE A 32 -11.85 7.27 6.98
CA PHE A 32 -10.52 7.40 7.55
C PHE A 32 -10.31 8.79 8.16
N TYR A 33 -10.68 9.85 7.44
CA TYR A 33 -10.53 11.21 7.95
C TYR A 33 -11.38 11.44 9.20
N LYS A 34 -12.57 10.86 9.27
CA LYS A 34 -13.40 10.95 10.48
C LYS A 34 -12.72 10.30 11.67
N THR A 35 -12.03 9.19 11.46
CA THR A 35 -11.28 8.52 12.52
C THR A 35 -10.15 9.41 13.04
N LEU A 36 -9.43 10.09 12.16
CA LEU A 36 -8.37 11.02 12.54
C LEU A 36 -8.91 12.18 13.38
N ASP A 37 -10.04 12.74 12.98
CA ASP A 37 -10.65 13.85 13.71
C ASP A 37 -11.02 13.43 15.14
N SER A 38 -11.41 12.18 15.34
CA SER A 38 -11.80 11.64 16.64
C SER A 38 -10.62 11.38 17.56
N GLU A 39 -9.47 11.07 17.01
CA GLU A 39 -8.31 10.63 17.80
C GLU A 39 -7.39 11.74 18.24
N ASP A 40 -7.58 12.95 17.73
CA ASP A 40 -6.82 14.14 18.14
C ASP A 40 -5.30 14.00 18.00
N GLU A 41 -4.85 13.04 17.23
CA GLU A 41 -3.41 12.75 17.08
C GLU A 41 -2.73 13.52 15.97
N ASP A 42 -3.51 14.14 15.08
CA ASP A 42 -2.93 14.87 13.95
C ASP A 42 -2.83 16.35 14.30
N PRO A 43 -1.60 16.92 14.28
CA PRO A 43 -1.43 18.35 14.57
C PRO A 43 -2.06 19.26 13.52
N SER A 44 -2.54 18.70 12.41
CA SER A 44 -3.16 19.49 11.33
C SER A 44 -4.54 18.92 10.98
N PRO A 45 -5.49 18.94 11.94
CA PRO A 45 -6.82 18.40 11.69
C PRO A 45 -7.50 19.15 10.54
N GLY A 46 -8.15 18.39 9.67
CA GLY A 46 -8.87 18.97 8.55
C GLY A 46 -8.08 19.16 7.27
N GLN A 47 -6.77 18.97 7.30
CA GLN A 47 -5.98 19.04 6.08
C GLN A 47 -5.92 17.68 5.39
N PRO A 48 -6.21 17.60 4.09
CA PRO A 48 -6.14 16.35 3.37
C PRO A 48 -4.70 15.86 3.23
N ASP A 49 -4.53 14.55 3.25
CA ASP A 49 -3.26 13.90 2.96
C ASP A 49 -3.26 13.55 1.47
N GLU A 50 -2.77 14.46 0.65
CA GLU A 50 -2.84 14.31 -0.79
C GLU A 50 -2.04 13.12 -1.31
N PHE A 51 -0.88 12.86 -0.72
CA PHE A 51 -0.05 11.73 -1.13
C PHE A 51 -0.73 10.40 -0.79
N MET A 52 -1.32 10.29 0.39
CA MET A 52 -2.11 9.12 0.78
C MET A 52 -3.25 8.87 -0.20
N GLU A 53 -4.02 9.92 -0.54
CA GLU A 53 -5.14 9.78 -1.47
C GLU A 53 -4.68 9.37 -2.86
N ALA A 54 -3.58 9.95 -3.34
CA ALA A 54 -3.02 9.59 -4.64
C ALA A 54 -2.62 8.12 -4.69
N LEU A 55 -1.98 7.63 -3.63
CA LEU A 55 -1.59 6.22 -3.54
C LEU A 55 -2.81 5.29 -3.54
N VAL A 56 -3.80 5.61 -2.73
CA VAL A 56 -5.01 4.76 -2.62
C VAL A 56 -5.76 4.73 -3.95
N ARG A 57 -6.00 5.89 -4.54
CA ARG A 57 -6.75 5.99 -5.80
C ARG A 57 -6.00 5.32 -6.94
N GLY A 58 -4.69 5.57 -7.04
CA GLY A 58 -3.88 4.99 -8.09
C GLY A 58 -3.78 3.48 -7.99
N ALA A 59 -3.52 2.97 -6.79
CA ALA A 59 -3.43 1.53 -6.58
C ALA A 59 -4.77 0.83 -6.87
N THR A 60 -5.88 1.49 -6.58
CA THR A 60 -7.20 0.95 -6.84
C THR A 60 -7.53 0.97 -8.34
N GLU A 61 -7.25 2.08 -9.01
CA GLU A 61 -7.50 2.22 -10.44
C GLU A 61 -6.67 1.26 -11.27
N GLN A 62 -5.44 1.00 -10.85
CA GLN A 62 -4.49 0.13 -11.56
C GLN A 62 -4.46 -1.28 -10.97
N ALA A 63 -5.41 -1.63 -10.12
CA ALA A 63 -5.38 -2.88 -9.35
C ALA A 63 -5.21 -4.12 -10.23
N GLU A 64 -5.91 -4.18 -11.34
CA GLU A 64 -5.84 -5.35 -12.22
C GLU A 64 -4.44 -5.54 -12.79
N ALA A 65 -3.85 -4.47 -13.32
CA ALA A 65 -2.50 -4.52 -13.87
C ALA A 65 -1.46 -4.82 -12.79
N ILE A 66 -1.62 -4.22 -11.63
CA ILE A 66 -0.73 -4.42 -10.49
C ILE A 66 -0.80 -5.89 -10.03
N ASP A 67 -2.01 -6.42 -9.87
CA ASP A 67 -2.20 -7.80 -9.43
C ASP A 67 -1.59 -8.79 -10.41
N GLN A 68 -1.67 -8.51 -11.72
CA GLN A 68 -1.04 -9.36 -12.72
C GLN A 68 0.48 -9.36 -12.57
N ARG A 69 1.09 -8.21 -12.31
CA ARG A 69 2.54 -8.12 -12.09
C ARG A 69 2.98 -8.90 -10.86
N ILE A 70 2.23 -8.76 -9.77
CA ILE A 70 2.53 -9.46 -8.53
C ILE A 70 2.39 -10.97 -8.73
N THR A 71 1.31 -11.41 -9.34
CA THR A 71 1.04 -12.83 -9.58
C THR A 71 2.15 -13.46 -10.44
N ALA A 72 2.62 -12.74 -11.45
CA ALA A 72 3.67 -13.23 -12.33
C ALA A 72 4.99 -13.49 -11.58
N LYS A 73 5.22 -12.82 -10.46
CA LYS A 73 6.48 -12.89 -9.71
C LYS A 73 6.38 -13.58 -8.35
N SER A 74 5.19 -14.02 -7.96
CA SER A 74 5.00 -14.64 -6.65
C SER A 74 4.99 -16.18 -6.69
N ASP A 75 5.32 -16.75 -7.81
CA ASP A 75 5.51 -18.19 -8.06
C ASP A 75 4.43 -19.10 -7.48
N HIS A 76 4.56 -19.51 -6.22
CA HIS A 76 3.67 -20.48 -5.60
C HIS A 76 2.56 -19.85 -4.78
N TRP A 77 2.45 -18.51 -4.78
CA TRP A 77 1.47 -17.82 -3.95
C TRP A 77 0.46 -17.08 -4.80
N ARG A 78 -0.80 -17.37 -4.58
CA ARG A 78 -1.90 -16.65 -5.22
C ARG A 78 -2.25 -15.45 -4.35
N LEU A 79 -2.57 -14.35 -5.02
CA LEU A 79 -2.91 -13.10 -4.35
C LEU A 79 -4.08 -13.25 -3.38
N ASP A 80 -5.09 -14.02 -3.77
CA ASP A 80 -6.29 -14.24 -2.96
C ASP A 80 -6.01 -15.10 -1.71
N ARG A 81 -4.86 -15.77 -1.67
CA ARG A 81 -4.46 -16.58 -0.51
C ARG A 81 -3.47 -15.87 0.40
N MET A 82 -2.97 -14.72 0.00
CA MET A 82 -2.10 -13.90 0.83
C MET A 82 -2.93 -13.25 1.94
N ALA A 83 -2.27 -12.97 3.08
CA ALA A 83 -2.88 -12.13 4.09
C ALA A 83 -3.21 -10.76 3.47
N ALA A 84 -4.34 -10.19 3.83
CA ALA A 84 -4.79 -8.91 3.25
C ALA A 84 -3.77 -7.79 3.44
N VAL A 85 -3.06 -7.77 4.59
CA VAL A 85 -2.01 -6.80 4.84
C VAL A 85 -0.89 -6.92 3.81
N ASP A 86 -0.40 -8.15 3.59
CA ASP A 86 0.69 -8.41 2.66
C ASP A 86 0.32 -8.04 1.23
N ARG A 87 -0.87 -8.44 0.83
CA ARG A 87 -1.41 -8.14 -0.50
C ARG A 87 -1.46 -6.65 -0.75
N ASN A 88 -1.93 -5.88 0.22
CA ASN A 88 -2.06 -4.44 0.05
C ASN A 88 -0.74 -3.70 0.16
N ILE A 89 0.22 -4.20 0.94
CA ILE A 89 1.59 -3.67 0.92
C ILE A 89 2.19 -3.82 -0.47
N LEU A 90 2.04 -5.00 -1.07
CA LEU A 90 2.55 -5.25 -2.42
C LEU A 90 1.90 -4.33 -3.44
N ARG A 91 0.57 -4.16 -3.38
CA ARG A 91 -0.15 -3.28 -4.31
C ARG A 91 0.33 -1.84 -4.24
N LEU A 92 0.48 -1.31 -3.02
CA LEU A 92 0.98 0.05 -2.82
C LEU A 92 2.39 0.22 -3.38
N ALA A 93 3.27 -0.72 -3.05
CA ALA A 93 4.67 -0.63 -3.46
C ALA A 93 4.81 -0.70 -4.98
N VAL A 94 4.11 -1.62 -5.62
CA VAL A 94 4.16 -1.75 -7.07
C VAL A 94 3.64 -0.48 -7.74
N TYR A 95 2.52 0.07 -7.26
CA TYR A 95 1.99 1.30 -7.79
C TYR A 95 3.00 2.44 -7.67
N GLU A 96 3.57 2.62 -6.49
CA GLU A 96 4.53 3.71 -6.25
C GLU A 96 5.77 3.56 -7.12
N MET A 97 6.26 2.35 -7.28
CA MET A 97 7.45 2.06 -8.06
C MET A 97 7.25 2.30 -9.56
N LYS A 98 6.11 1.85 -10.09
CA LYS A 98 5.86 1.83 -11.54
C LYS A 98 5.14 3.08 -12.05
N ASP A 99 4.23 3.64 -11.27
CA ASP A 99 3.39 4.75 -11.74
C ASP A 99 3.77 6.10 -11.13
N VAL A 100 4.19 6.13 -9.88
CA VAL A 100 4.66 7.36 -9.25
C VAL A 100 6.12 7.64 -9.61
N GLY A 101 6.91 6.58 -9.77
CA GLY A 101 8.30 6.71 -10.16
C GLY A 101 9.26 6.97 -9.00
N THR A 102 8.84 6.67 -7.78
CA THR A 102 9.75 6.71 -6.63
C THR A 102 10.86 5.68 -6.84
N PRO A 103 12.12 5.98 -6.52
CA PRO A 103 13.20 5.02 -6.72
C PRO A 103 12.92 3.69 -6.02
N PRO A 104 13.10 2.55 -6.72
CA PRO A 104 12.79 1.25 -6.15
C PRO A 104 13.41 0.95 -4.79
N PRO A 105 14.67 1.29 -4.51
CA PRO A 105 15.21 1.05 -3.18
C PRO A 105 14.43 1.73 -2.06
N VAL A 106 13.94 2.94 -2.31
CA VAL A 106 13.12 3.68 -1.33
C VAL A 106 11.79 2.98 -1.13
N VAL A 107 11.14 2.60 -2.22
CA VAL A 107 9.83 1.93 -2.15
C VAL A 107 9.93 0.61 -1.41
N ILE A 108 10.96 -0.17 -1.73
CA ILE A 108 11.15 -1.49 -1.09
C ILE A 108 11.42 -1.33 0.40
N ASP A 109 12.32 -0.41 0.79
CA ASP A 109 12.61 -0.17 2.20
C ASP A 109 11.35 0.22 2.97
N GLU A 110 10.54 1.09 2.41
CA GLU A 110 9.28 1.52 3.04
C GLU A 110 8.29 0.37 3.15
N ALA A 111 8.18 -0.45 2.10
CA ALA A 111 7.30 -1.62 2.13
C ALA A 111 7.71 -2.60 3.21
N LEU A 112 9.02 -2.83 3.38
CA LEU A 112 9.53 -3.73 4.40
C LEU A 112 9.28 -3.18 5.81
N GLU A 113 9.35 -1.86 5.99
CA GLU A 113 9.01 -1.24 7.27
C GLU A 113 7.52 -1.46 7.59
N LEU A 114 6.64 -1.30 6.61
CA LEU A 114 5.22 -1.58 6.80
C LEU A 114 4.99 -3.05 7.18
N ALA A 115 5.70 -3.96 6.53
CA ALA A 115 5.58 -5.38 6.84
C ALA A 115 6.07 -5.70 8.25
N ARG A 116 7.15 -5.08 8.69
CA ARG A 116 7.65 -5.25 10.06
C ARG A 116 6.66 -4.76 11.10
N GLN A 117 5.98 -3.66 10.80
CA GLN A 117 5.00 -3.06 11.71
C GLN A 117 3.70 -3.86 11.78
N PHE A 118 3.22 -4.33 10.64
CA PHE A 118 1.84 -4.83 10.54
C PHE A 118 1.73 -6.30 10.14
N SER A 119 2.84 -6.97 9.86
CA SER A 119 2.81 -8.37 9.41
C SER A 119 3.85 -9.22 10.17
N THR A 120 4.38 -10.26 9.52
CA THR A 120 5.31 -11.21 10.15
C THR A 120 6.69 -11.15 9.52
N ASP A 121 7.68 -11.75 10.19
CA ASP A 121 9.03 -11.83 9.63
C ASP A 121 9.06 -12.62 8.32
N GLU A 122 8.25 -13.65 8.23
CA GLU A 122 8.14 -14.43 6.99
C GLU A 122 7.60 -13.56 5.86
N SER A 123 6.64 -12.71 6.17
CA SER A 123 6.07 -11.78 5.19
C SER A 123 7.11 -10.76 4.72
N VAL A 124 7.97 -10.28 5.61
CA VAL A 124 9.03 -9.35 5.23
C VAL A 124 9.91 -9.95 4.15
N ALA A 125 10.38 -11.19 4.36
CA ALA A 125 11.22 -11.87 3.38
C ALA A 125 10.48 -12.12 2.06
N PHE A 126 9.23 -12.55 2.13
CA PHE A 126 8.40 -12.81 0.96
C PHE A 126 8.18 -11.53 0.14
N ILE A 127 7.78 -10.45 0.80
CA ILE A 127 7.53 -9.16 0.14
C ILE A 127 8.79 -8.64 -0.53
N ASN A 128 9.93 -8.74 0.15
CA ASN A 128 11.19 -8.32 -0.41
C ASN A 128 11.50 -9.08 -1.71
N GLY A 129 11.32 -10.40 -1.71
CA GLY A 129 11.54 -11.23 -2.89
C GLY A 129 10.65 -10.86 -4.06
N VAL A 130 9.36 -10.66 -3.81
CA VAL A 130 8.40 -10.31 -4.85
C VAL A 130 8.72 -8.92 -5.43
N LEU A 131 8.96 -7.94 -4.56
CA LEU A 131 9.23 -6.57 -5.02
C LEU A 131 10.54 -6.47 -5.80
N ASP A 132 11.57 -7.21 -5.38
CA ASP A 132 12.82 -7.25 -6.11
C ASP A 132 12.63 -7.83 -7.51
N ALA A 133 11.83 -8.89 -7.62
CA ALA A 133 11.52 -9.50 -8.91
C ALA A 133 10.71 -8.55 -9.80
N VAL A 134 9.72 -7.85 -9.24
CA VAL A 134 8.94 -6.85 -9.99
C VAL A 134 9.83 -5.71 -10.45
N ARG A 135 10.74 -5.25 -9.60
CA ARG A 135 11.68 -4.19 -9.95
C ARG A 135 12.52 -4.53 -11.17
N ARG A 136 12.98 -5.78 -11.24
CA ARG A 136 13.83 -6.25 -12.35
C ARG A 136 13.08 -6.40 -13.65
N ASP A 137 11.76 -6.51 -13.59
CA ASP A 137 10.92 -6.81 -14.74
C ASP A 137 10.45 -5.53 -15.42
N GLY A 138 11.32 -4.90 -16.16
CA GLY A 138 10.95 -3.75 -16.99
C GLY A 138 10.86 -2.45 -16.20
N ALA A 139 11.86 -2.21 -15.46
CA ALA A 139 12.00 -0.92 -14.80
C ALA A 139 11.95 0.24 -15.80
#